data_1f18a747d0271c9b706440d31d07534f
#
_entry.id   1f18a747d0271c9b706440d31d07534f
#
_cell.length_a   1.000
_cell.length_b   1.000
_cell.length_c   1.000
_cell.angle_alpha   90.00
_cell.angle_beta   90.00
_cell.angle_gamma   90.00
#
_symmetry.space_group_name_H-M   'P 1'
#
loop_
_entity.id
_entity.type
_entity.pdbx_description
1 polymer ?
#
loop_
_entity_poly.entity_id
_entity_poly.type
_entity_poly.pdbx_seq_one_letter_code
_entity_poly.pdbx_strand_id
1 'polypeptide(L)'
;PTLLWSLYNNDYDQAGSFFGVQAADRPLHAIYALDAGTVTLDNLSGTTQAGVTVESKVYDTSGNLLDDQNSATYSLTSQKVVNGILAPKVQTTSGAVSFVELLTKQNGAIVDRNVYWIPATPDVMASKTFGQPQASMSSYANLKALQALPANSSISATAVTSSVAGPAGSDKRVTVTITNNSTTKTVGFFLRADLRRGTATGQELAGDNELTTSIWSDNDVTLWPGESTTLTATYSSADLQGATPVVSVSGWNMPKIDVVAS
;
A
#
# COMPACT_ATOMS: atom_id res chain seq x y z
N PRO A 1 -2.09 19.92 -12.22
CA PRO A 1 -0.70 19.88 -11.81
C PRO A 1 -0.56 19.01 -10.57
N THR A 2 0.43 18.13 -10.62
CA THR A 2 0.71 17.11 -9.60
C THR A 2 1.82 17.54 -8.64
N LEU A 3 1.96 18.82 -8.42
CA LEU A 3 3.02 19.37 -7.60
C LEU A 3 2.50 19.64 -6.19
N LEU A 4 3.18 19.08 -5.18
CA LEU A 4 3.07 19.40 -3.76
C LEU A 4 1.63 19.43 -3.22
N TRP A 5 1.32 18.62 -2.21
CA TRP A 5 0.06 18.61 -1.47
C TRP A 5 -1.13 17.97 -2.20
N SER A 6 -0.93 17.49 -3.45
CA SER A 6 -2.01 16.85 -4.21
C SER A 6 -2.07 15.36 -3.88
N LEU A 7 -3.26 14.85 -3.56
CA LEU A 7 -3.53 13.43 -3.37
C LEU A 7 -3.80 12.72 -4.70
N TYR A 8 -4.21 13.47 -5.73
CA TYR A 8 -4.48 12.97 -7.08
C TYR A 8 -4.11 14.03 -8.12
N ASN A 9 -3.92 13.57 -9.33
CA ASN A 9 -3.55 14.36 -10.49
C ASN A 9 -4.75 15.19 -11.02
N ASN A 10 -4.50 16.06 -12.01
CA ASN A 10 -5.55 16.85 -12.65
C ASN A 10 -6.54 16.01 -13.49
N ASP A 11 -6.18 14.79 -13.82
CA ASP A 11 -6.97 13.77 -14.51
C ASP A 11 -7.61 12.75 -13.54
N TYR A 12 -7.50 13.00 -12.22
CA TYR A 12 -8.02 12.18 -11.11
C TYR A 12 -7.29 10.87 -10.83
N ASP A 13 -6.15 10.60 -11.48
CA ASP A 13 -5.30 9.48 -11.08
C ASP A 13 -4.82 9.67 -9.64
N GLN A 14 -4.94 8.62 -8.81
CA GLN A 14 -4.59 8.64 -7.39
C GLN A 14 -3.11 8.29 -7.21
N ALA A 15 -2.35 9.21 -6.65
CA ALA A 15 -0.95 8.98 -6.30
C ALA A 15 -0.80 8.12 -5.03
N GLY A 16 0.39 7.57 -4.78
CA GLY A 16 0.68 6.77 -3.58
C GLY A 16 0.37 7.49 -2.26
N SER A 17 0.45 8.83 -2.24
CA SER A 17 0.04 9.64 -1.08
C SER A 17 -1.46 9.54 -0.78
N PHE A 18 -2.31 9.36 -1.80
CA PHE A 18 -3.74 9.14 -1.62
C PHE A 18 -4.00 7.84 -0.82
N PHE A 19 -3.36 6.73 -1.24
CA PHE A 19 -3.54 5.44 -0.57
C PHE A 19 -2.89 5.43 0.82
N GLY A 20 -1.79 6.15 1.01
CA GLY A 20 -1.20 6.35 2.33
C GLY A 20 -2.14 7.05 3.31
N VAL A 21 -2.81 8.13 2.89
CA VAL A 21 -3.82 8.82 3.70
C VAL A 21 -5.05 7.92 3.93
N GLN A 22 -5.55 7.26 2.86
CA GLN A 22 -6.68 6.33 2.97
C GLN A 22 -6.41 5.20 3.96
N ALA A 23 -5.18 4.66 3.99
CA ALA A 23 -4.78 3.63 4.95
C ALA A 23 -4.73 4.18 6.38
N ALA A 24 -4.18 5.40 6.56
CA ALA A 24 -4.08 6.04 7.87
C ALA A 24 -5.44 6.41 8.48
N ASP A 25 -6.46 6.66 7.64
CA ASP A 25 -7.82 7.00 8.06
C ASP A 25 -8.71 5.78 8.34
N ARG A 26 -8.18 4.55 8.29
CA ARG A 26 -8.94 3.34 8.61
C ARG A 26 -9.39 3.34 10.08
N PRO A 27 -10.65 2.96 10.35
CA PRO A 27 -11.22 3.07 11.70
C PRO A 27 -10.53 2.25 12.78
N LEU A 28 -9.88 1.14 12.42
CA LEU A 28 -9.05 0.32 13.31
C LEU A 28 -7.71 0.11 12.62
N HIS A 29 -6.65 0.71 13.16
CA HIS A 29 -5.39 0.83 12.46
C HIS A 29 -4.19 0.68 13.40
N ALA A 30 -3.11 0.05 12.91
CA ALA A 30 -1.83 -0.02 13.58
C ALA A 30 -0.81 0.87 12.87
N ILE A 31 -0.14 1.73 13.65
CA ILE A 31 0.75 2.79 13.16
C ILE A 31 2.16 2.52 13.71
N TYR A 32 3.18 2.55 12.84
CA TYR A 32 4.57 2.64 13.28
C TYR A 32 4.93 4.10 13.58
N ALA A 33 5.14 4.43 14.84
CA ALA A 33 5.55 5.75 15.29
C ALA A 33 7.05 5.93 15.01
N LEU A 34 7.37 6.68 13.96
CA LEU A 34 8.74 6.86 13.46
C LEU A 34 9.69 7.48 14.48
N ASP A 35 9.20 8.36 15.33
CA ASP A 35 9.96 9.05 16.39
C ASP A 35 10.29 8.14 17.57
N ALA A 36 9.35 7.26 17.93
CA ALA A 36 9.48 6.36 19.08
C ALA A 36 10.02 4.96 18.69
N GLY A 37 9.98 4.59 17.42
CA GLY A 37 10.31 3.24 16.96
C GLY A 37 9.39 2.15 17.50
N THR A 38 8.15 2.51 17.82
CA THR A 38 7.15 1.62 18.43
C THR A 38 5.86 1.58 17.61
N VAL A 39 5.00 0.60 17.90
CA VAL A 39 3.69 0.48 17.27
C VAL A 39 2.61 1.06 18.18
N THR A 40 1.75 1.88 17.62
CA THR A 40 0.53 2.40 18.23
C THR A 40 -0.67 1.72 17.61
N LEU A 41 -1.66 1.36 18.41
CA LEU A 41 -2.94 0.81 17.94
C LEU A 41 -4.06 1.82 18.21
N ASP A 42 -4.82 2.12 17.17
CA ASP A 42 -5.85 3.16 17.18
C ASP A 42 -7.22 2.60 16.80
N ASN A 43 -8.26 3.01 17.53
CA ASN A 43 -9.65 2.78 17.20
C ASN A 43 -10.38 4.12 17.05
N LEU A 44 -10.48 4.62 15.84
CA LEU A 44 -11.22 5.83 15.48
C LEU A 44 -12.72 5.59 15.29
N SER A 45 -13.19 4.34 15.37
CA SER A 45 -14.61 4.05 15.18
C SER A 45 -15.46 4.52 16.35
N GLY A 46 -16.78 4.66 16.11
CA GLY A 46 -17.77 5.00 17.14
C GLY A 46 -18.11 3.87 18.12
N THR A 47 -17.51 2.67 17.97
CA THR A 47 -17.84 1.47 18.76
C THR A 47 -16.60 0.82 19.38
N THR A 48 -16.81 -0.01 20.39
CA THR A 48 -15.74 -0.82 20.98
C THR A 48 -15.32 -1.93 20.02
N GLN A 49 -14.00 -2.06 19.81
CA GLN A 49 -13.37 -3.11 19.04
C GLN A 49 -12.69 -4.10 19.99
N ALA A 50 -13.23 -5.31 20.09
CA ALA A 50 -12.70 -6.36 20.95
C ALA A 50 -11.97 -7.44 20.15
N GLY A 51 -11.11 -8.22 20.86
CA GLY A 51 -10.35 -9.31 20.25
C GLY A 51 -9.29 -8.84 19.25
N VAL A 52 -8.74 -7.64 19.45
CA VAL A 52 -7.76 -7.02 18.55
C VAL A 52 -6.35 -7.40 18.97
N THR A 53 -5.56 -7.89 18.01
CA THR A 53 -4.12 -8.14 18.13
C THR A 53 -3.38 -7.51 16.95
N VAL A 54 -2.11 -7.20 17.15
CA VAL A 54 -1.22 -6.73 16.07
C VAL A 54 -0.03 -7.68 15.99
N GLU A 55 0.25 -8.16 14.78
CA GLU A 55 1.49 -8.83 14.42
C GLU A 55 2.39 -7.82 13.69
N SER A 56 3.66 -7.74 14.10
CA SER A 56 4.67 -6.92 13.45
C SER A 56 5.79 -7.80 12.94
N LYS A 57 6.08 -7.73 11.64
CA LYS A 57 7.19 -8.41 10.99
C LYS A 57 8.17 -7.40 10.42
N VAL A 58 9.46 -7.63 10.63
CA VAL A 58 10.51 -6.80 10.05
C VAL A 58 11.31 -7.64 9.07
N TYR A 59 11.49 -7.11 7.86
CA TYR A 59 12.27 -7.75 6.81
C TYR A 59 13.39 -6.83 6.32
N ASP A 60 14.49 -7.42 5.84
CA ASP A 60 15.48 -6.69 5.06
C ASP A 60 15.06 -6.58 3.57
N THR A 61 15.84 -5.86 2.79
CA THR A 61 15.61 -5.70 1.34
C THR A 61 15.85 -6.98 0.53
N SER A 62 16.42 -8.01 1.12
CA SER A 62 16.56 -9.36 0.53
C SER A 62 15.38 -10.28 0.91
N GLY A 63 14.41 -9.79 1.69
CA GLY A 63 13.24 -10.54 2.15
C GLY A 63 13.51 -11.49 3.31
N ASN A 64 14.66 -11.35 4.01
CA ASN A 64 14.88 -12.10 5.23
C ASN A 64 14.08 -11.53 6.37
N LEU A 65 13.33 -12.37 7.10
CA LEU A 65 12.66 -12.00 8.33
C LEU A 65 13.71 -11.75 9.43
N LEU A 66 13.72 -10.55 9.99
CA LEU A 66 14.66 -10.10 11.02
C LEU A 66 14.04 -10.09 12.41
N ASP A 67 12.76 -9.79 12.51
CA ASP A 67 12.02 -9.70 13.76
C ASP A 67 10.54 -10.07 13.51
N ASP A 68 9.91 -10.73 14.49
CA ASP A 68 8.50 -11.13 14.46
C ASP A 68 7.94 -11.01 15.87
N GLN A 69 6.97 -10.12 16.07
CA GLN A 69 6.38 -9.83 17.36
C GLN A 69 4.86 -9.88 17.26
N ASN A 70 4.23 -10.38 18.32
CA ASN A 70 2.77 -10.36 18.48
C ASN A 70 2.40 -9.58 19.75
N SER A 71 1.42 -8.71 19.65
CA SER A 71 0.90 -7.95 20.79
C SER A 71 0.04 -8.81 21.72
N ALA A 72 -0.25 -8.29 22.90
CA ALA A 72 -1.37 -8.76 23.70
C ALA A 72 -2.71 -8.55 22.95
N THR A 73 -3.76 -9.21 23.42
CA THR A 73 -5.13 -8.97 22.92
C THR A 73 -5.73 -7.74 23.58
N TYR A 74 -6.28 -6.84 22.79
CA TYR A 74 -6.89 -5.59 23.23
C TYR A 74 -8.41 -5.59 23.05
N SER A 75 -9.05 -4.85 23.95
CA SER A 75 -10.42 -4.37 23.78
C SER A 75 -10.37 -2.83 23.83
N LEU A 76 -10.56 -2.21 22.69
CA LEU A 76 -10.42 -0.76 22.51
C LEU A 76 -11.79 -0.11 22.48
N THR A 77 -12.09 0.73 23.47
CA THR A 77 -13.30 1.57 23.41
C THR A 77 -13.22 2.54 22.23
N SER A 78 -14.36 3.15 21.87
CA SER A 78 -14.40 4.21 20.85
C SER A 78 -13.36 5.30 21.11
N GLN A 79 -12.69 5.77 20.07
CA GLN A 79 -11.67 6.84 20.09
C GLN A 79 -10.47 6.53 21.02
N LYS A 80 -10.13 5.25 21.18
CA LYS A 80 -9.03 4.81 22.04
C LYS A 80 -7.75 4.61 21.27
N VAL A 81 -6.67 5.25 21.74
CA VAL A 81 -5.29 5.06 21.27
C VAL A 81 -4.49 4.33 22.34
N VAL A 82 -3.69 3.35 21.97
CA VAL A 82 -2.74 2.63 22.84
C VAL A 82 -1.36 2.68 22.21
N ASN A 83 -0.44 3.41 22.82
CA ASN A 83 0.92 3.58 22.35
C ASN A 83 1.85 2.46 22.84
N GLY A 84 2.91 2.17 22.07
CA GLY A 84 4.00 1.31 22.50
C GLY A 84 3.63 -0.15 22.68
N ILE A 85 2.66 -0.66 21.92
CA ILE A 85 2.20 -2.06 22.05
C ILE A 85 3.23 -3.08 21.55
N LEU A 86 4.13 -2.69 20.64
CA LEU A 86 5.25 -3.46 20.10
C LEU A 86 6.43 -2.52 19.85
N ALA A 87 7.65 -3.09 19.75
CA ALA A 87 8.89 -2.37 19.40
C ALA A 87 9.67 -3.15 18.34
N PRO A 88 9.29 -3.02 17.07
CA PRO A 88 9.93 -3.73 15.95
C PRO A 88 11.42 -3.42 15.85
N LYS A 89 12.25 -4.45 15.67
CA LYS A 89 13.72 -4.31 15.61
C LYS A 89 14.17 -4.05 14.19
N VAL A 90 14.19 -2.79 13.80
CA VAL A 90 14.70 -2.37 12.49
C VAL A 90 16.24 -2.34 12.45
N GLN A 91 16.82 -2.44 11.26
CA GLN A 91 18.27 -2.37 11.06
C GLN A 91 18.79 -0.95 11.37
N THR A 92 19.97 -0.89 11.99
CA THR A 92 20.66 0.37 12.34
C THR A 92 21.95 0.57 11.55
N THR A 93 22.35 -0.40 10.71
CA THR A 93 23.55 -0.28 9.87
C THR A 93 23.32 0.78 8.80
N SER A 94 24.24 1.73 8.69
CA SER A 94 24.15 2.82 7.71
C SER A 94 23.90 2.29 6.29
N GLY A 95 22.92 2.88 5.61
CA GLY A 95 22.48 2.50 4.28
C GLY A 95 21.48 1.33 4.23
N ALA A 96 21.21 0.65 5.35
CA ALA A 96 20.17 -0.37 5.41
C ALA A 96 18.77 0.25 5.39
N VAL A 97 17.82 -0.49 4.82
CA VAL A 97 16.38 -0.20 4.88
C VAL A 97 15.67 -1.46 5.37
N SER A 98 14.81 -1.30 6.35
CA SER A 98 13.92 -2.37 6.83
C SER A 98 12.50 -2.13 6.34
N PHE A 99 11.82 -3.19 5.93
CA PHE A 99 10.37 -3.18 5.81
C PHE A 99 9.77 -3.56 7.17
N VAL A 100 8.80 -2.78 7.64
CA VAL A 100 7.97 -3.11 8.80
C VAL A 100 6.56 -3.36 8.33
N GLU A 101 6.11 -4.59 8.41
CA GLU A 101 4.74 -4.99 8.12
C GLU A 101 3.95 -5.07 9.42
N LEU A 102 2.80 -4.41 9.47
CA LEU A 102 1.85 -4.47 10.58
C LEU A 102 0.56 -5.11 10.09
N LEU A 103 0.15 -6.18 10.75
CA LEU A 103 -1.10 -6.89 10.51
C LEU A 103 -2.02 -6.72 11.72
N THR A 104 -3.04 -5.89 11.60
CA THR A 104 -4.09 -5.77 12.61
C THR A 104 -5.09 -6.87 12.42
N LYS A 105 -5.30 -7.69 13.45
CA LYS A 105 -6.23 -8.82 13.41
C LYS A 105 -7.35 -8.59 14.41
N GLN A 106 -8.57 -8.94 14.01
CA GLN A 106 -9.71 -8.98 14.90
C GLN A 106 -10.29 -10.40 14.93
N ASN A 107 -10.32 -10.99 16.12
CA ASN A 107 -10.72 -12.40 16.30
C ASN A 107 -9.97 -13.37 15.37
N GLY A 108 -8.67 -13.08 15.12
CA GLY A 108 -7.79 -13.87 14.26
C GLY A 108 -7.83 -13.53 12.76
N ALA A 109 -8.83 -12.80 12.28
CA ALA A 109 -8.90 -12.35 10.89
C ALA A 109 -8.16 -11.03 10.69
N ILE A 110 -7.35 -10.92 9.63
CA ILE A 110 -6.69 -9.66 9.26
C ILE A 110 -7.77 -8.67 8.81
N VAL A 111 -7.84 -7.53 9.47
CA VAL A 111 -8.78 -6.43 9.19
C VAL A 111 -8.09 -5.18 8.67
N ASP A 112 -6.79 -5.06 8.93
CA ASP A 112 -5.97 -3.98 8.41
C ASP A 112 -4.53 -4.45 8.21
N ARG A 113 -3.85 -3.89 7.21
CA ARG A 113 -2.46 -4.16 6.87
C ARG A 113 -1.79 -2.86 6.47
N ASN A 114 -0.61 -2.63 7.02
CA ASN A 114 0.23 -1.50 6.65
C ASN A 114 1.69 -1.92 6.52
N VAL A 115 2.42 -1.28 5.60
CA VAL A 115 3.84 -1.56 5.36
C VAL A 115 4.61 -0.26 5.33
N TYR A 116 5.67 -0.19 6.12
CA TYR A 116 6.61 0.92 6.16
C TYR A 116 7.97 0.47 5.65
N TRP A 117 8.71 1.37 5.04
CA TRP A 117 10.13 1.19 4.72
C TRP A 117 10.96 2.19 5.51
N ILE A 118 11.70 1.66 6.48
CA ILE A 118 12.39 2.43 7.51
C ILE A 118 13.89 2.45 7.20
N PRO A 119 14.47 3.61 6.83
CA PRO A 119 15.91 3.73 6.65
C PRO A 119 16.61 3.74 8.00
N ALA A 120 17.80 3.12 8.07
CA ALA A 120 18.64 3.16 9.27
C ALA A 120 19.10 4.59 9.65
N THR A 121 19.12 5.49 8.67
CA THR A 121 19.41 6.91 8.87
C THR A 121 18.21 7.72 8.42
N PRO A 122 17.42 8.29 9.36
CA PRO A 122 16.24 9.09 9.03
C PRO A 122 16.62 10.49 8.53
N ASP A 123 15.60 11.20 8.02
CA ASP A 123 15.69 12.64 7.76
C ASP A 123 15.97 13.41 9.06
N VAL A 124 16.81 14.43 8.98
CA VAL A 124 17.07 15.34 10.11
C VAL A 124 16.80 16.78 9.66
N MET A 125 15.84 17.42 10.30
CA MET A 125 15.53 18.82 10.05
C MET A 125 16.62 19.75 10.60
N ALA A 126 16.94 20.81 9.88
CA ALA A 126 17.88 21.81 10.35
C ALA A 126 17.26 22.62 11.50
N SER A 127 17.93 22.65 12.66
CA SER A 127 17.41 23.30 13.87
C SER A 127 17.10 24.79 13.69
N LYS A 128 17.84 25.48 12.84
CA LYS A 128 17.64 26.91 12.56
C LYS A 128 16.35 27.23 11.78
N THR A 129 15.80 26.27 11.07
CA THR A 129 14.59 26.44 10.24
C THR A 129 13.40 25.62 10.76
N PHE A 130 13.59 24.92 11.87
CA PHE A 130 12.52 24.12 12.49
C PHE A 130 11.31 25.01 12.85
N GLY A 131 10.14 24.59 12.47
CA GLY A 131 8.90 25.34 12.67
C GLY A 131 8.65 26.49 11.66
N GLN A 132 9.52 26.68 10.68
CA GLN A 132 9.28 27.63 9.58
C GLN A 132 8.61 26.92 8.39
N PRO A 133 7.79 27.63 7.58
CA PRO A 133 7.16 27.03 6.41
C PRO A 133 8.14 26.41 5.39
N GLN A 134 9.35 26.94 5.30
CA GLN A 134 10.42 26.44 4.44
C GLN A 134 11.55 25.80 5.26
N ALA A 135 11.17 24.93 6.19
CA ALA A 135 12.15 24.18 6.96
C ALA A 135 13.08 23.39 6.02
N SER A 136 14.38 23.51 6.23
CA SER A 136 15.38 22.77 5.47
C SER A 136 15.83 21.52 6.21
N MET A 137 16.38 20.54 5.46
CA MET A 137 16.96 19.33 6.03
C MET A 137 18.46 19.53 6.24
N SER A 138 18.99 19.09 7.38
CA SER A 138 20.44 18.99 7.60
C SER A 138 21.03 17.70 7.03
N SER A 139 20.22 16.64 6.96
CA SER A 139 20.51 15.39 6.25
C SER A 139 19.22 14.73 5.77
N TYR A 140 19.35 13.97 4.69
CA TYR A 140 18.23 13.20 4.11
C TYR A 140 18.35 11.72 4.45
N ALA A 141 17.21 11.08 4.57
CA ALA A 141 17.11 9.62 4.70
C ALA A 141 17.76 8.91 3.50
N ASN A 142 18.45 7.80 3.78
CA ASN A 142 19.07 7.00 2.74
C ASN A 142 18.20 5.79 2.40
N LEU A 143 17.44 5.90 1.31
CA LEU A 143 16.57 4.84 0.79
C LEU A 143 17.15 4.14 -0.46
N LYS A 144 18.41 4.34 -0.79
CA LYS A 144 19.04 3.78 -2.00
C LYS A 144 18.98 2.26 -2.08
N ALA A 145 18.92 1.56 -0.95
CA ALA A 145 18.79 0.10 -0.93
C ALA A 145 17.51 -0.39 -1.64
N LEU A 146 16.44 0.40 -1.67
CA LEU A 146 15.22 0.05 -2.40
C LEU A 146 15.42 0.01 -3.92
N GLN A 147 16.40 0.77 -4.46
CA GLN A 147 16.72 0.75 -5.89
C GLN A 147 17.40 -0.54 -6.33
N ALA A 148 17.99 -1.29 -5.38
CA ALA A 148 18.70 -2.54 -5.62
C ALA A 148 17.85 -3.79 -5.27
N LEU A 149 16.54 -3.63 -5.08
CA LEU A 149 15.65 -4.77 -4.84
C LEU A 149 15.76 -5.79 -6.00
N PRO A 150 15.86 -7.09 -5.70
CA PRO A 150 15.87 -8.13 -6.73
C PRO A 150 14.62 -8.05 -7.61
N ALA A 151 14.79 -8.21 -8.92
CA ALA A 151 13.66 -8.26 -9.86
C ALA A 151 12.73 -9.44 -9.51
N ASN A 152 11.43 -9.19 -9.51
CA ASN A 152 10.41 -10.21 -9.24
C ASN A 152 9.53 -10.44 -10.48
N SER A 153 9.81 -11.52 -11.20
CA SER A 153 9.00 -11.98 -12.35
C SER A 153 7.92 -12.98 -11.95
N SER A 154 7.77 -13.27 -10.67
CA SER A 154 6.81 -14.27 -10.16
C SER A 154 5.52 -13.66 -9.62
N ILE A 155 5.27 -12.39 -9.87
CA ILE A 155 3.99 -11.76 -9.60
C ILE A 155 3.00 -12.22 -10.66
N SER A 156 1.79 -12.60 -10.25
CA SER A 156 0.66 -12.87 -11.14
C SER A 156 -0.56 -12.04 -10.73
N ALA A 157 -1.45 -11.83 -11.68
CA ALA A 157 -2.71 -11.17 -11.42
C ALA A 157 -3.85 -11.87 -12.16
N THR A 158 -5.05 -11.82 -11.59
CA THR A 158 -6.32 -12.17 -12.25
C THR A 158 -7.30 -11.03 -12.01
N ALA A 159 -8.17 -10.76 -12.99
CA ALA A 159 -9.15 -9.69 -12.90
C ALA A 159 -10.53 -10.16 -13.36
N VAL A 160 -11.57 -9.74 -12.66
CA VAL A 160 -12.97 -9.99 -13.04
C VAL A 160 -13.78 -8.71 -12.91
N THR A 161 -14.84 -8.59 -13.73
CA THR A 161 -15.79 -7.48 -13.65
C THR A 161 -17.15 -7.92 -13.14
N SER A 162 -17.83 -7.02 -12.47
CA SER A 162 -19.22 -7.22 -12.04
C SER A 162 -20.02 -5.93 -12.19
N SER A 163 -21.33 -6.05 -12.34
CA SER A 163 -22.24 -4.90 -12.29
C SER A 163 -22.48 -4.49 -10.85
N VAL A 164 -22.47 -3.19 -10.57
CA VAL A 164 -22.70 -2.63 -9.24
C VAL A 164 -23.60 -1.42 -9.31
N ALA A 165 -24.41 -1.18 -8.27
CA ALA A 165 -24.98 0.13 -8.02
C ALA A 165 -23.89 0.94 -7.29
N GLY A 166 -23.07 1.65 -8.05
CA GLY A 166 -21.91 2.36 -7.52
C GLY A 166 -22.20 3.84 -7.20
N PRO A 167 -21.16 4.59 -6.82
CA PRO A 167 -21.23 6.05 -6.77
C PRO A 167 -21.73 6.62 -8.09
N ALA A 168 -22.27 7.85 -8.05
CA ALA A 168 -22.88 8.48 -9.23
C ALA A 168 -21.99 8.35 -10.47
N GLY A 169 -22.51 7.72 -11.54
CA GLY A 169 -21.80 7.46 -12.79
C GLY A 169 -21.05 6.13 -12.87
N SER A 170 -20.81 5.40 -11.78
CA SER A 170 -20.20 4.08 -11.80
C SER A 170 -21.26 2.98 -11.89
N ASP A 171 -21.13 2.07 -12.83
CA ASP A 171 -22.04 0.92 -13.04
C ASP A 171 -21.30 -0.44 -13.02
N LYS A 172 -19.97 -0.40 -12.96
CA LYS A 172 -19.09 -1.57 -12.96
C LYS A 172 -18.09 -1.52 -11.81
N ARG A 173 -17.70 -2.72 -11.38
CA ARG A 173 -16.57 -2.92 -10.47
C ARG A 173 -15.61 -3.91 -11.12
N VAL A 174 -14.34 -3.57 -11.14
CA VAL A 174 -13.25 -4.54 -11.36
C VAL A 174 -12.73 -5.01 -10.02
N THR A 175 -12.42 -6.30 -9.94
CA THR A 175 -11.74 -6.93 -8.80
C THR A 175 -10.49 -7.60 -9.35
N VAL A 176 -9.33 -7.18 -8.89
CA VAL A 176 -8.04 -7.76 -9.25
C VAL A 176 -7.43 -8.44 -8.03
N THR A 177 -6.98 -9.68 -8.20
CA THR A 177 -6.19 -10.40 -7.19
C THR A 177 -4.75 -10.47 -7.67
N ILE A 178 -3.82 -9.92 -6.89
CA ILE A 178 -2.38 -9.92 -7.16
C ILE A 178 -1.74 -10.89 -6.18
N THR A 179 -0.88 -11.78 -6.70
CA THR A 179 -0.21 -12.81 -5.89
C THR A 179 1.29 -12.80 -6.17
N ASN A 180 2.08 -12.83 -5.11
CA ASN A 180 3.51 -13.06 -5.19
C ASN A 180 3.81 -14.57 -5.08
N ASN A 181 4.04 -15.22 -6.23
CA ASN A 181 4.34 -16.66 -6.32
C ASN A 181 5.84 -16.98 -6.21
N SER A 182 6.67 -16.02 -5.79
CA SER A 182 8.10 -16.26 -5.68
C SER A 182 8.39 -17.42 -4.74
N THR A 183 9.23 -18.34 -5.18
CA THR A 183 9.77 -19.43 -4.35
C THR A 183 11.06 -19.02 -3.63
N THR A 184 11.57 -17.82 -3.94
CA THR A 184 12.67 -17.15 -3.25
C THR A 184 12.10 -16.10 -2.30
N LYS A 185 12.95 -15.38 -1.56
CA LYS A 185 12.51 -14.33 -0.63
C LYS A 185 12.20 -13.00 -1.30
N THR A 186 12.00 -12.96 -2.63
CA THR A 186 11.86 -11.72 -3.39
C THR A 186 10.50 -11.06 -3.14
N VAL A 187 10.53 -9.88 -2.54
CA VAL A 187 9.34 -9.05 -2.31
C VAL A 187 8.83 -8.49 -3.64
N GLY A 188 7.51 -8.35 -3.77
CA GLY A 188 6.88 -7.50 -4.78
C GLY A 188 6.63 -6.13 -4.16
N PHE A 189 7.40 -5.12 -4.58
CA PHE A 189 7.39 -3.81 -3.94
C PHE A 189 6.65 -2.78 -4.76
N PHE A 190 5.79 -2.02 -4.08
CA PHE A 190 5.02 -0.91 -4.65
C PHE A 190 4.20 -1.36 -5.88
N LEU A 191 3.40 -2.43 -5.68
CA LEU A 191 2.56 -3.01 -6.72
C LEU A 191 1.32 -2.15 -6.92
N ARG A 192 1.11 -1.74 -8.17
CA ARG A 192 0.03 -0.85 -8.58
C ARG A 192 -0.83 -1.51 -9.65
N ALA A 193 -2.14 -1.36 -9.51
CA ALA A 193 -3.12 -1.76 -10.51
C ALA A 193 -3.79 -0.52 -11.12
N ASP A 194 -3.82 -0.46 -12.45
CA ASP A 194 -4.49 0.58 -13.22
C ASP A 194 -5.51 -0.06 -14.17
N LEU A 195 -6.68 0.56 -14.29
CA LEU A 195 -7.69 0.11 -15.23
C LEU A 195 -7.53 0.84 -16.57
N ARG A 196 -7.48 0.09 -17.66
CA ARG A 196 -7.18 0.60 -19.00
C ARG A 196 -8.16 0.10 -20.06
N ARG A 197 -8.30 0.85 -21.14
CA ARG A 197 -8.97 0.41 -22.35
C ARG A 197 -8.03 -0.50 -23.15
N GLY A 198 -8.49 -1.69 -23.46
CA GLY A 198 -7.69 -2.67 -24.19
C GLY A 198 -8.49 -3.52 -25.18
N THR A 199 -7.84 -4.54 -25.67
CA THR A 199 -8.40 -5.55 -26.58
C THR A 199 -8.85 -6.79 -25.81
N ALA A 200 -9.65 -7.65 -26.42
CA ALA A 200 -10.06 -8.93 -25.84
C ALA A 200 -8.89 -9.89 -25.58
N THR A 201 -7.71 -9.62 -26.14
CA THR A 201 -6.49 -10.40 -25.88
C THR A 201 -5.61 -9.80 -24.76
N GLY A 202 -6.07 -8.73 -24.11
CA GLY A 202 -5.36 -8.09 -22.98
C GLY A 202 -4.33 -7.05 -23.39
N GLN A 203 -4.24 -6.69 -24.67
CA GLN A 203 -3.33 -5.64 -25.11
C GLN A 203 -3.96 -4.27 -24.85
N GLU A 204 -3.24 -3.35 -24.24
CA GLU A 204 -3.67 -1.96 -24.09
C GLU A 204 -3.83 -1.27 -25.45
N LEU A 205 -4.80 -0.37 -25.55
CA LEU A 205 -4.91 0.50 -26.72
C LEU A 205 -3.79 1.54 -26.70
N ALA A 206 -3.41 2.04 -27.88
CA ALA A 206 -2.44 3.11 -27.98
C ALA A 206 -3.01 4.45 -27.50
N GLY A 207 -2.13 5.33 -27.01
CA GLY A 207 -2.48 6.67 -26.55
C GLY A 207 -2.98 6.70 -25.11
N ASP A 208 -3.79 7.71 -24.80
CA ASP A 208 -4.40 7.86 -23.48
C ASP A 208 -5.54 6.84 -23.33
N ASN A 209 -5.24 5.75 -22.66
CA ASN A 209 -6.12 4.59 -22.51
C ASN A 209 -6.49 4.28 -21.05
N GLU A 210 -5.95 4.99 -20.10
CA GLU A 210 -6.21 4.78 -18.68
C GLU A 210 -7.57 5.35 -18.27
N LEU A 211 -8.28 4.64 -17.37
CA LEU A 211 -9.50 5.09 -16.75
C LEU A 211 -9.17 5.72 -15.36
N THR A 212 -8.60 6.92 -15.39
CA THR A 212 -8.14 7.63 -14.19
C THR A 212 -9.28 8.02 -13.24
N THR A 213 -10.52 8.06 -13.73
CA THR A 213 -11.72 8.26 -12.91
C THR A 213 -12.12 7.04 -12.07
N SER A 214 -11.44 5.91 -12.21
CA SER A 214 -11.67 4.73 -11.37
C SER A 214 -11.22 4.98 -9.93
N ILE A 215 -12.04 4.57 -8.97
CA ILE A 215 -11.76 4.75 -7.52
C ILE A 215 -11.33 3.41 -6.96
N TRP A 216 -10.03 3.28 -6.68
CA TRP A 216 -9.42 2.06 -6.14
C TRP A 216 -9.58 1.96 -4.62
N SER A 217 -9.80 0.73 -4.13
CA SER A 217 -9.90 0.43 -2.69
C SER A 217 -8.56 0.53 -1.95
N ASP A 218 -7.46 0.28 -2.66
CA ASP A 218 -6.08 0.40 -2.21
C ASP A 218 -5.18 0.32 -3.44
N ASN A 219 -3.89 0.71 -3.32
CA ASN A 219 -2.89 0.54 -4.37
C ASN A 219 -1.48 0.70 -3.78
N ASP A 220 -0.44 0.59 -4.62
CA ASP A 220 0.97 0.73 -4.22
C ASP A 220 1.36 -0.24 -3.08
N VAL A 221 0.80 -1.45 -3.12
CA VAL A 221 0.94 -2.46 -2.08
C VAL A 221 2.27 -3.21 -2.15
N THR A 222 2.69 -3.80 -1.04
CA THR A 222 3.90 -4.64 -0.97
C THR A 222 3.49 -6.05 -0.57
N LEU A 223 3.99 -7.06 -1.27
CA LEU A 223 3.66 -8.48 -1.02
C LEU A 223 4.92 -9.31 -0.85
N TRP A 224 5.01 -10.07 0.23
CA TRP A 224 6.03 -11.10 0.42
C TRP A 224 5.66 -12.39 -0.31
N PRO A 225 6.61 -13.32 -0.51
CA PRO A 225 6.35 -14.61 -1.16
C PRO A 225 5.21 -15.38 -0.50
N GLY A 226 4.27 -15.86 -1.31
CA GLY A 226 3.08 -16.57 -0.87
C GLY A 226 1.91 -15.67 -0.48
N GLU A 227 2.08 -14.37 -0.43
CA GLU A 227 0.99 -13.42 -0.13
C GLU A 227 0.18 -13.06 -1.38
N SER A 228 -1.08 -12.77 -1.13
CA SER A 228 -2.03 -12.24 -2.12
C SER A 228 -2.81 -11.07 -1.54
N THR A 229 -3.17 -10.13 -2.40
CA THR A 229 -4.11 -9.06 -2.06
C THR A 229 -5.18 -8.94 -3.13
N THR A 230 -6.36 -8.44 -2.74
CA THR A 230 -7.45 -8.14 -3.66
C THR A 230 -7.75 -6.66 -3.62
N LEU A 231 -7.62 -6.02 -4.77
CA LEU A 231 -7.94 -4.61 -4.98
C LEU A 231 -9.21 -4.51 -5.81
N THR A 232 -10.03 -3.51 -5.52
CA THR A 232 -11.25 -3.25 -6.29
C THR A 232 -11.29 -1.81 -6.75
N ALA A 233 -11.83 -1.58 -7.95
CA ALA A 233 -12.15 -0.23 -8.41
C ALA A 233 -13.56 -0.18 -9.00
N THR A 234 -14.25 0.93 -8.83
CA THR A 234 -15.51 1.22 -9.50
C THR A 234 -15.27 2.19 -10.65
N TYR A 235 -15.97 1.99 -11.77
CA TYR A 235 -15.82 2.81 -12.96
C TYR A 235 -17.13 2.86 -13.75
N SER A 236 -17.24 3.80 -14.69
CA SER A 236 -18.34 3.85 -15.67
C SER A 236 -18.02 2.98 -16.89
N SER A 237 -18.91 2.07 -17.27
CA SER A 237 -18.75 1.29 -18.50
C SER A 237 -18.71 2.17 -19.76
N ALA A 238 -19.29 3.37 -19.71
CA ALA A 238 -19.22 4.34 -20.79
C ALA A 238 -17.79 4.84 -21.05
N ASP A 239 -16.94 4.89 -20.02
CA ASP A 239 -15.55 5.34 -20.11
C ASP A 239 -14.68 4.35 -20.90
N LEU A 240 -15.13 3.10 -21.04
CA LEU A 240 -14.46 2.12 -21.89
C LEU A 240 -14.61 2.43 -23.40
N GLN A 241 -15.61 3.21 -23.80
CA GLN A 241 -15.87 3.57 -25.21
C GLN A 241 -15.96 2.34 -26.13
N GLY A 242 -16.50 1.23 -25.62
CA GLY A 242 -16.61 -0.04 -26.35
C GLY A 242 -15.36 -0.93 -26.32
N ALA A 243 -14.28 -0.51 -25.66
CA ALA A 243 -13.09 -1.33 -25.46
C ALA A 243 -13.30 -2.39 -24.35
N THR A 244 -12.41 -3.37 -24.34
CA THR A 244 -12.35 -4.36 -23.26
C THR A 244 -11.62 -3.77 -22.04
N PRO A 245 -12.13 -3.96 -20.80
CA PRO A 245 -11.40 -3.56 -19.62
C PRO A 245 -10.16 -4.45 -19.43
N VAL A 246 -9.00 -3.83 -19.30
CA VAL A 246 -7.72 -4.47 -19.01
C VAL A 246 -7.16 -3.87 -17.73
N VAL A 247 -6.75 -4.72 -16.80
CA VAL A 247 -6.01 -4.29 -15.62
C VAL A 247 -4.51 -4.46 -15.91
N SER A 248 -3.80 -3.34 -15.84
CA SER A 248 -2.35 -3.31 -15.91
C SER A 248 -1.81 -3.34 -14.48
N VAL A 249 -0.99 -4.32 -14.15
CA VAL A 249 -0.30 -4.40 -12.86
C VAL A 249 1.18 -4.14 -13.08
N SER A 250 1.70 -3.15 -12.38
CA SER A 250 3.10 -2.76 -12.39
C SER A 250 3.67 -2.74 -10.98
N GLY A 251 4.97 -2.57 -10.83
CA GLY A 251 5.62 -2.45 -9.53
C GLY A 251 7.06 -1.99 -9.69
N TRP A 252 7.65 -1.59 -8.57
CA TRP A 252 9.02 -1.06 -8.58
C TRP A 252 10.05 -2.05 -9.12
N ASN A 253 9.91 -3.32 -8.77
CA ASN A 253 10.88 -4.37 -9.08
C ASN A 253 10.29 -5.53 -9.91
N MET A 254 9.23 -5.29 -10.66
CA MET A 254 8.62 -6.30 -11.53
C MET A 254 8.33 -5.75 -12.94
N PRO A 255 8.34 -6.60 -13.97
CA PRO A 255 7.81 -6.21 -15.29
C PRO A 255 6.30 -5.99 -15.18
N LYS A 256 5.79 -5.04 -15.98
CA LYS A 256 4.35 -4.83 -16.12
C LYS A 256 3.68 -6.08 -16.70
N ILE A 257 2.51 -6.42 -16.19
CA ILE A 257 1.63 -7.47 -16.70
C ILE A 257 0.23 -6.91 -16.93
N ASP A 258 -0.40 -7.33 -18.01
CA ASP A 258 -1.75 -6.92 -18.39
C ASP A 258 -2.68 -8.13 -18.35
N VAL A 259 -3.85 -7.99 -17.74
CA VAL A 259 -4.85 -9.03 -17.64
C VAL A 259 -6.23 -8.52 -18.06
N VAL A 260 -6.94 -9.28 -18.87
CA VAL A 260 -8.33 -8.96 -19.23
C VAL A 260 -9.19 -9.10 -17.97
N ALA A 261 -10.01 -8.10 -17.71
CA ALA A 261 -11.02 -8.18 -16.65
C ALA A 261 -12.32 -8.74 -17.23
N SER A 262 -12.52 -10.02 -17.07
CA SER A 262 -13.65 -10.80 -17.64
C SER A 262 -14.89 -10.80 -16.75
#